data_c8ae9a79f63a60bd679f2bacfee41fd2
#
_entry.id   c8ae9a79f63a60bd679f2bacfee41fd2
#
_cell.length_a   1.000
_cell.length_b   1.000
_cell.length_c   1.000
_cell.angle_alpha   90.00
_cell.angle_beta   90.00
_cell.angle_gamma   90.00
#
_symmetry.space_group_name_H-M   'P 1'
#
loop_
_entity.id
_entity.type
_entity.pdbx_description
1 polymer ?
#
loop_
_entity_poly.entity_id
_entity_poly.type
_entity_poly.pdbx_seq_one_letter_code
_entity_poly.pdbx_strand_id
1 'polypeptide(L)'
;MINFLTAEYSKLLKRKNFYIALTLMILTSLANLILFFIFNDLSVVTESDMQEIMIRLVSNKFMAIIMVFMTTVFLAGTNGHMVKNAITIGYSRIEIYFAKLFVGGTILLVLLFTSMVTTMAFCGIWLNNIFTIDAFWFALARFALAAMLYLALFTISLTLCYILNSNTLFAIVYFIIFLVCSEIISTIAAINSNLAYLQKLTITYQLASLQYADNSFPMWPYIIGITPTYTIITAIIGSVIVNRKDIK
;
A
#
# COMPACT_ATOMS: atom_id res chain seq x y z
N MET A 1 -9.31 -23.75 6.07
CA MET A 1 -8.87 -22.43 5.57
C MET A 1 -9.96 -21.66 4.81
N ILE A 2 -10.62 -22.25 3.79
CA ILE A 2 -11.64 -21.57 2.98
C ILE A 2 -12.78 -21.02 3.82
N ASN A 3 -13.38 -21.81 4.72
CA ASN A 3 -14.47 -21.38 5.58
C ASN A 3 -14.07 -20.21 6.51
N PHE A 4 -12.82 -20.18 6.97
CA PHE A 4 -12.30 -19.09 7.78
C PHE A 4 -12.13 -17.80 6.95
N LEU A 5 -11.60 -17.91 5.74
CA LEU A 5 -11.50 -16.78 4.81
C LEU A 5 -12.88 -16.18 4.51
N THR A 6 -13.86 -17.02 4.17
CA THR A 6 -15.24 -16.57 3.91
C THR A 6 -15.84 -15.84 5.12
N ALA A 7 -15.60 -16.35 6.33
CA ALA A 7 -16.04 -15.70 7.56
C ALA A 7 -15.36 -14.35 7.78
N GLU A 8 -14.06 -14.23 7.54
CA GLU A 8 -13.33 -12.96 7.67
C GLU A 8 -13.79 -11.92 6.61
N TYR A 9 -13.99 -12.32 5.35
CA TYR A 9 -14.56 -11.44 4.33
C TYR A 9 -15.99 -10.97 4.68
N SER A 10 -16.85 -11.88 5.15
CA SER A 10 -18.22 -11.52 5.54
C SER A 10 -18.26 -10.54 6.71
N LYS A 11 -17.37 -10.69 7.68
CA LYS A 11 -17.23 -9.74 8.80
C LYS A 11 -16.76 -8.38 8.30
N LEU A 12 -15.81 -8.36 7.36
CA LEU A 12 -15.25 -7.15 6.81
C LEU A 12 -16.29 -6.33 6.05
N LEU A 13 -17.04 -6.98 5.16
CA LEU A 13 -18.11 -6.34 4.39
C LEU A 13 -19.24 -5.77 5.27
N LYS A 14 -19.45 -6.32 6.47
CA LYS A 14 -20.42 -5.79 7.44
C LYS A 14 -19.88 -4.63 8.29
N ARG A 15 -18.58 -4.32 8.23
CA ARG A 15 -17.99 -3.26 9.06
C ARG A 15 -18.10 -1.90 8.39
N LYS A 16 -18.68 -0.94 9.12
CA LYS A 16 -18.79 0.47 8.69
C LYS A 16 -17.44 1.08 8.31
N ASN A 17 -16.36 0.70 9.02
CA ASN A 17 -15.01 1.22 8.78
C ASN A 17 -14.48 0.91 7.39
N PHE A 18 -14.88 -0.21 6.77
CA PHE A 18 -14.51 -0.54 5.39
C PHE A 18 -15.10 0.47 4.40
N TYR A 19 -16.39 0.78 4.55
CA TYR A 19 -17.06 1.78 3.70
C TYR A 19 -16.53 3.19 3.94
N ILE A 20 -16.19 3.54 5.19
CA ILE A 20 -15.54 4.80 5.51
C ILE A 20 -14.18 4.90 4.80
N ALA A 21 -13.37 3.83 4.80
CA ALA A 21 -12.10 3.80 4.10
C ALA A 21 -12.27 3.97 2.57
N LEU A 22 -13.25 3.30 1.96
CA LEU A 22 -13.58 3.48 0.53
C LEU A 22 -13.99 4.93 0.23
N THR A 23 -14.89 5.50 1.03
CA THR A 23 -15.34 6.88 0.85
C THR A 23 -14.17 7.88 0.99
N LEU A 24 -13.30 7.68 1.98
CA LEU A 24 -12.11 8.50 2.16
C LEU A 24 -11.16 8.40 0.96
N MET A 25 -10.99 7.22 0.38
CA MET A 25 -10.17 7.04 -0.82
C MET A 25 -10.73 7.81 -2.03
N ILE A 26 -12.03 7.76 -2.24
CA ILE A 26 -12.69 8.53 -3.31
C ILE A 26 -12.51 10.03 -3.06
N LEU A 27 -12.77 10.50 -1.84
CA LEU A 27 -12.64 11.91 -1.49
C LEU A 27 -11.20 12.42 -1.62
N THR A 28 -10.21 11.64 -1.18
CA THR A 28 -8.79 12.03 -1.32
C THR A 28 -8.34 12.02 -2.77
N SER A 29 -8.83 11.08 -3.59
CA SER A 29 -8.57 11.06 -5.04
C SER A 29 -9.13 12.31 -5.72
N LEU A 30 -10.38 12.66 -5.45
CA LEU A 30 -11.03 13.87 -5.97
C LEU A 30 -10.34 15.15 -5.48
N ALA A 31 -10.00 15.23 -4.20
CA ALA A 31 -9.31 16.39 -3.64
C ALA A 31 -7.95 16.64 -4.31
N ASN A 32 -7.15 15.58 -4.54
CA ASN A 32 -5.89 15.70 -5.26
C ASN A 32 -6.07 16.19 -6.70
N LEU A 33 -7.10 15.72 -7.40
CA LEU A 33 -7.42 16.16 -8.75
C LEU A 33 -7.85 17.63 -8.76
N ILE A 34 -8.76 18.01 -7.86
CA ILE A 34 -9.22 19.40 -7.74
C ILE A 34 -8.06 20.34 -7.43
N LEU A 35 -7.19 19.97 -6.47
CA LEU A 35 -6.01 20.77 -6.15
C LEU A 35 -5.07 20.91 -7.35
N PHE A 36 -4.88 19.85 -8.10
CA PHE A 36 -4.08 19.93 -9.33
C PHE A 36 -4.66 20.95 -10.31
N PHE A 37 -5.97 20.93 -10.55
CA PHE A 37 -6.64 21.86 -11.46
C PHE A 37 -6.69 23.31 -10.96
N ILE A 38 -6.67 23.54 -9.67
CA ILE A 38 -6.58 24.88 -9.09
C ILE A 38 -5.18 25.49 -9.29
N PHE A 39 -4.14 24.66 -9.17
CA PHE A 39 -2.75 25.15 -9.22
C PHE A 39 -2.11 25.12 -10.62
N ASN A 40 -2.71 24.42 -11.58
CA ASN A 40 -2.20 24.34 -12.94
C ASN A 40 -3.22 24.89 -13.93
N ASP A 41 -2.71 25.65 -14.89
CA ASP A 41 -3.54 26.21 -15.95
C ASP A 41 -3.92 25.10 -16.94
N LEU A 42 -5.22 24.83 -17.07
CA LEU A 42 -5.76 23.72 -17.90
C LEU A 42 -5.39 23.85 -19.39
N SER A 43 -5.07 25.08 -19.84
CA SER A 43 -4.68 25.33 -21.24
C SER A 43 -3.29 24.82 -21.58
N VAL A 44 -2.46 24.50 -20.59
CA VAL A 44 -1.05 24.09 -20.72
C VAL A 44 -0.82 22.63 -20.33
N VAL A 45 -1.85 21.93 -19.85
CA VAL A 45 -1.72 20.51 -19.43
C VAL A 45 -1.33 19.64 -20.60
N THR A 46 -0.18 18.98 -20.49
CA THR A 46 0.36 18.04 -21.49
C THR A 46 -0.05 16.60 -21.18
N GLU A 47 0.19 15.68 -22.11
CA GLU A 47 -0.04 14.24 -21.89
C GLU A 47 0.83 13.69 -20.75
N SER A 48 2.07 14.18 -20.59
CA SER A 48 2.96 13.80 -19.49
C SER A 48 2.41 14.24 -18.13
N ASP A 49 1.84 15.43 -18.04
CA ASP A 49 1.21 15.93 -16.80
C ASP A 49 0.02 15.05 -16.41
N MET A 50 -0.78 14.65 -17.41
CA MET A 50 -1.90 13.75 -17.18
C MET A 50 -1.46 12.37 -16.68
N GLN A 51 -0.40 11.81 -17.25
CA GLN A 51 0.18 10.55 -16.79
C GLN A 51 0.68 10.66 -15.33
N GLU A 52 1.32 11.78 -14.98
CA GLU A 52 1.76 12.05 -13.61
C GLU A 52 0.57 12.15 -12.64
N ILE A 53 -0.48 12.87 -13.00
CA ILE A 53 -1.68 13.02 -12.16
C ILE A 53 -2.32 11.67 -11.85
N MET A 54 -2.48 10.81 -12.86
CA MET A 54 -3.10 9.50 -12.69
C MET A 54 -2.40 8.63 -11.63
N ILE A 55 -1.10 8.82 -11.47
CA ILE A 55 -0.27 7.99 -10.58
C ILE A 55 0.01 8.71 -9.26
N ARG A 56 -0.05 10.03 -9.24
CA ARG A 56 0.38 10.89 -8.13
C ARG A 56 -0.18 10.47 -6.77
N LEU A 57 -1.46 10.12 -6.70
CA LEU A 57 -2.07 9.70 -5.44
C LEU A 57 -1.53 8.34 -4.98
N VAL A 58 -1.44 7.39 -5.91
CA VAL A 58 -1.04 6.00 -5.61
C VAL A 58 0.45 5.90 -5.30
N SER A 59 1.27 6.75 -5.92
CA SER A 59 2.71 6.80 -5.68
C SER A 59 3.11 7.66 -4.49
N ASN A 60 2.15 8.36 -3.86
CA ASN A 60 2.43 9.19 -2.70
C ASN A 60 2.79 8.32 -1.49
N LYS A 61 4.06 8.42 -1.04
CA LYS A 61 4.59 7.63 0.07
C LYS A 61 3.80 7.80 1.38
N PHE A 62 3.32 9.02 1.67
CA PHE A 62 2.55 9.28 2.89
C PHE A 62 1.18 8.61 2.85
N MET A 63 0.51 8.67 1.70
CA MET A 63 -0.77 7.96 1.51
C MET A 63 -0.59 6.45 1.63
N ALA A 64 0.46 5.89 1.04
CA ALA A 64 0.77 4.47 1.15
C ALA A 64 0.98 4.03 2.60
N ILE A 65 1.80 4.77 3.35
CA ILE A 65 2.08 4.49 4.75
C ILE A 65 0.80 4.55 5.58
N ILE A 66 -0.03 5.59 5.42
CA ILE A 66 -1.28 5.75 6.17
C ILE A 66 -2.29 4.64 5.81
N MET A 67 -2.47 4.33 4.52
CA MET A 67 -3.39 3.28 4.08
C MET A 67 -3.01 1.91 4.63
N VAL A 68 -1.75 1.56 4.52
CA VAL A 68 -1.24 0.27 5.02
C VAL A 68 -1.36 0.21 6.53
N PHE A 69 -1.02 1.29 7.24
CA PHE A 69 -1.19 1.39 8.69
C PHE A 69 -2.65 1.15 9.11
N MET A 70 -3.58 1.90 8.51
CA MET A 70 -5.01 1.78 8.81
C MET A 70 -5.52 0.37 8.54
N THR A 71 -5.14 -0.23 7.41
CA THR A 71 -5.54 -1.61 7.07
C THR A 71 -4.99 -2.61 8.08
N THR A 72 -3.74 -2.45 8.50
CA THR A 72 -3.11 -3.34 9.49
C THR A 72 -3.78 -3.22 10.86
N VAL A 73 -4.00 -1.99 11.35
CA VAL A 73 -4.68 -1.75 12.63
C VAL A 73 -6.12 -2.28 12.59
N PHE A 74 -6.81 -2.10 11.47
CA PHE A 74 -8.16 -2.60 11.28
C PHE A 74 -8.25 -4.13 11.39
N LEU A 75 -7.29 -4.85 10.82
CA LEU A 75 -7.20 -6.30 10.91
C LEU A 75 -6.64 -6.78 12.26
N ALA A 76 -5.68 -6.04 12.81
CA ALA A 76 -5.04 -6.37 14.08
C ALA A 76 -5.93 -6.07 15.29
N GLY A 77 -6.68 -4.98 15.26
CA GLY A 77 -7.55 -4.56 16.37
C GLY A 77 -8.63 -5.56 16.78
N THR A 78 -8.76 -6.65 16.02
CA THR A 78 -9.68 -7.77 16.31
C THR A 78 -8.97 -8.97 16.99
N ASN A 79 -7.68 -8.83 17.38
CA ASN A 79 -6.79 -9.97 17.55
C ASN A 79 -6.93 -10.75 18.88
N GLY A 80 -7.26 -10.11 20.00
CA GLY A 80 -7.19 -10.81 21.29
C GLY A 80 -8.20 -11.95 21.42
N HIS A 81 -9.48 -11.65 21.36
CA HIS A 81 -10.55 -12.63 21.56
C HIS A 81 -10.83 -13.49 20.31
N MET A 82 -10.71 -12.91 19.09
CA MET A 82 -11.03 -13.64 17.87
C MET A 82 -9.98 -14.70 17.51
N VAL A 83 -8.71 -14.44 17.78
CA VAL A 83 -7.64 -15.42 17.55
C VAL A 83 -7.80 -16.59 18.53
N LYS A 84 -8.13 -16.32 19.81
CA LYS A 84 -8.42 -17.37 20.79
C LYS A 84 -9.60 -18.24 20.34
N ASN A 85 -10.70 -17.62 19.89
CA ASN A 85 -11.88 -18.34 19.41
C ASN A 85 -11.57 -19.17 18.14
N ALA A 86 -10.75 -18.66 17.22
CA ALA A 86 -10.38 -19.40 16.03
C ALA A 86 -9.52 -20.63 16.37
N ILE A 87 -8.61 -20.51 17.34
CA ILE A 87 -7.78 -21.62 17.82
C ILE A 87 -8.63 -22.69 18.54
N THR A 88 -9.63 -22.27 19.35
CA THR A 88 -10.55 -23.20 20.00
C THR A 88 -11.41 -23.98 19.01
N ILE A 89 -11.70 -23.43 17.85
CA ILE A 89 -12.42 -24.10 16.75
C ILE A 89 -11.49 -25.03 15.94
N GLY A 90 -10.16 -25.01 16.20
CA GLY A 90 -9.19 -25.91 15.58
C GLY A 90 -8.36 -25.34 14.44
N TYR A 91 -8.43 -24.01 14.18
CA TYR A 91 -7.55 -23.38 13.18
C TYR A 91 -6.12 -23.23 13.72
N SER A 92 -5.13 -23.53 12.88
CA SER A 92 -3.74 -23.28 13.22
C SER A 92 -3.39 -21.80 13.19
N ARG A 93 -2.41 -21.39 14.00
CA ARG A 93 -1.96 -20.00 14.08
C ARG A 93 -1.44 -19.49 12.73
N ILE A 94 -0.80 -20.35 11.98
CA ILE A 94 -0.28 -20.06 10.64
C ILE A 94 -1.44 -19.80 9.67
N GLU A 95 -2.50 -20.61 9.71
CA GLU A 95 -3.69 -20.39 8.88
C GLU A 95 -4.36 -19.04 9.17
N ILE A 96 -4.43 -18.66 10.45
CA ILE A 96 -4.98 -17.36 10.85
C ILE A 96 -4.14 -16.20 10.31
N TYR A 97 -2.80 -16.31 10.38
CA TYR A 97 -1.87 -15.31 9.86
C TYR A 97 -2.03 -15.13 8.35
N PHE A 98 -1.99 -16.23 7.58
CA PHE A 98 -2.14 -16.17 6.13
C PHE A 98 -3.54 -15.70 5.72
N ALA A 99 -4.58 -16.10 6.42
CA ALA A 99 -5.94 -15.60 6.14
C ALA A 99 -6.02 -14.08 6.29
N LYS A 100 -5.41 -13.51 7.34
CA LYS A 100 -5.36 -12.05 7.52
C LYS A 100 -4.50 -11.37 6.48
N LEU A 101 -3.41 -12.01 6.06
CA LEU A 101 -2.56 -11.50 4.97
C LEU A 101 -3.35 -11.44 3.65
N PHE A 102 -4.10 -12.49 3.31
CA PHE A 102 -4.93 -12.50 2.11
C PHE A 102 -6.07 -11.46 2.19
N VAL A 103 -6.81 -11.44 3.28
CA VAL A 103 -7.92 -10.49 3.47
C VAL A 103 -7.44 -9.05 3.45
N GLY A 104 -6.34 -8.74 4.14
CA GLY A 104 -5.77 -7.40 4.14
C GLY A 104 -5.19 -6.98 2.79
N GLY A 105 -4.51 -7.90 2.12
CA GLY A 105 -4.02 -7.67 0.76
C GLY A 105 -5.15 -7.35 -0.22
N THR A 106 -6.26 -8.10 -0.17
CA THR A 106 -7.42 -7.82 -1.03
C THR A 106 -8.09 -6.50 -0.70
N ILE A 107 -8.19 -6.11 0.59
CA ILE A 107 -8.69 -4.78 0.97
C ILE A 107 -7.84 -3.68 0.34
N LEU A 108 -6.52 -3.77 0.49
CA LEU A 108 -5.61 -2.79 -0.10
C LEU A 108 -5.74 -2.71 -1.61
N LEU A 109 -5.83 -3.84 -2.29
CA LEU A 109 -6.03 -3.88 -3.74
C LEU A 109 -7.36 -3.23 -4.13
N VAL A 110 -8.44 -3.47 -3.40
CA VAL A 110 -9.75 -2.83 -3.64
C VAL A 110 -9.66 -1.32 -3.43
N LEU A 111 -9.02 -0.86 -2.37
CA LEU A 111 -8.84 0.58 -2.10
C LEU A 111 -8.00 1.25 -3.20
N LEU A 112 -6.90 0.63 -3.61
CA LEU A 112 -6.06 1.11 -4.71
C LEU A 112 -6.83 1.13 -6.03
N PHE A 113 -7.56 0.07 -6.34
CA PHE A 113 -8.36 -0.01 -7.56
C PHE A 113 -9.46 1.07 -7.59
N THR A 114 -10.10 1.32 -6.46
CA THR A 114 -11.09 2.41 -6.31
C THR A 114 -10.44 3.77 -6.61
N SER A 115 -9.26 4.03 -6.05
CA SER A 115 -8.51 5.26 -6.33
C SER A 115 -8.17 5.40 -7.82
N MET A 116 -7.67 4.33 -8.45
CA MET A 116 -7.35 4.31 -9.87
C MET A 116 -8.58 4.61 -10.73
N VAL A 117 -9.68 3.89 -10.51
CA VAL A 117 -10.93 4.07 -11.29
C VAL A 117 -11.46 5.49 -11.14
N THR A 118 -11.45 6.04 -9.91
CA THR A 118 -11.89 7.42 -9.65
C THR A 118 -11.03 8.43 -10.42
N THR A 119 -9.71 8.28 -10.36
CA THR A 119 -8.78 9.18 -11.05
C THR A 119 -8.91 9.09 -12.56
N MET A 120 -8.96 7.87 -13.11
CA MET A 120 -9.13 7.66 -14.55
C MET A 120 -10.47 8.17 -15.07
N ALA A 121 -11.57 7.91 -14.36
CA ALA A 121 -12.89 8.40 -14.74
C ALA A 121 -12.94 9.93 -14.77
N PHE A 122 -12.33 10.58 -13.78
CA PHE A 122 -12.28 12.02 -13.72
C PHE A 122 -11.41 12.61 -14.85
N CYS A 123 -10.22 12.06 -15.08
CA CYS A 123 -9.35 12.49 -16.18
C CYS A 123 -10.02 12.27 -17.55
N GLY A 124 -10.72 11.16 -17.75
CA GLY A 124 -11.46 10.89 -18.99
C GLY A 124 -12.61 11.86 -19.24
N ILE A 125 -13.28 12.36 -18.20
CA ILE A 125 -14.37 13.34 -18.32
C ILE A 125 -13.84 14.76 -18.57
N TRP A 126 -12.81 15.18 -17.83
CA TRP A 126 -12.33 16.57 -17.82
C TRP A 126 -11.22 16.83 -18.82
N LEU A 127 -10.41 15.83 -19.15
CA LEU A 127 -9.25 15.92 -20.06
C LEU A 127 -9.44 15.04 -21.29
N ASN A 128 -10.67 14.88 -21.76
CA ASN A 128 -11.02 13.99 -22.86
C ASN A 128 -10.16 14.18 -24.11
N ASN A 129 -9.75 15.41 -24.41
CA ASN A 129 -8.91 15.72 -25.59
C ASN A 129 -7.44 15.25 -25.45
N ILE A 130 -6.98 14.95 -24.24
CA ILE A 130 -5.58 14.57 -23.93
C ILE A 130 -5.53 13.11 -23.47
N PHE A 131 -6.69 12.51 -23.13
CA PHE A 131 -6.79 11.13 -22.65
C PHE A 131 -6.56 10.15 -23.82
N THR A 132 -5.33 9.63 -23.88
CA THR A 132 -4.93 8.65 -24.91
C THR A 132 -4.96 7.22 -24.37
N ILE A 133 -5.07 6.24 -25.28
CA ILE A 133 -4.96 4.82 -24.91
C ILE A 133 -3.59 4.51 -24.32
N ASP A 134 -2.54 5.17 -24.79
CA ASP A 134 -1.17 5.00 -24.29
C ASP A 134 -1.04 5.49 -22.85
N ALA A 135 -1.64 6.63 -22.51
CA ALA A 135 -1.70 7.13 -21.14
C ALA A 135 -2.43 6.16 -20.20
N PHE A 136 -3.51 5.52 -20.68
CA PHE A 136 -4.22 4.50 -19.92
C PHE A 136 -3.33 3.28 -19.60
N TRP A 137 -2.66 2.71 -20.61
CA TRP A 137 -1.79 1.55 -20.41
C TRP A 137 -0.58 1.87 -19.53
N PHE A 138 -0.03 3.07 -19.70
CA PHE A 138 1.05 3.58 -18.85
C PHE A 138 0.63 3.65 -17.38
N ALA A 139 -0.52 4.25 -17.09
CA ALA A 139 -1.04 4.34 -15.72
C ALA A 139 -1.34 2.96 -15.14
N LEU A 140 -1.93 2.05 -15.93
CA LEU A 140 -2.23 0.68 -15.50
C LEU A 140 -0.97 -0.11 -15.12
N ALA A 141 0.10 -0.01 -15.92
CA ALA A 141 1.37 -0.67 -15.64
C ALA A 141 1.99 -0.16 -14.33
N ARG A 142 2.03 1.14 -14.12
CA ARG A 142 2.56 1.74 -12.90
C ARG A 142 1.70 1.46 -11.68
N PHE A 143 0.39 1.40 -11.88
CA PHE A 143 -0.53 0.99 -10.84
C PHE A 143 -0.26 -0.46 -10.38
N ALA A 144 0.00 -1.37 -11.31
CA ALA A 144 0.36 -2.75 -10.97
C ALA A 144 1.68 -2.81 -10.16
N LEU A 145 2.68 -2.00 -10.52
CA LEU A 145 3.92 -1.89 -9.74
C LEU A 145 3.67 -1.30 -8.34
N ALA A 146 2.83 -0.27 -8.23
CA ALA A 146 2.44 0.29 -6.94
C ALA A 146 1.72 -0.75 -6.07
N ALA A 147 0.82 -1.54 -6.65
CA ALA A 147 0.11 -2.59 -5.91
C ALA A 147 1.07 -3.62 -5.30
N MET A 148 2.13 -4.00 -6.01
CA MET A 148 3.19 -4.87 -5.47
C MET A 148 3.89 -4.22 -4.27
N LEU A 149 4.23 -2.93 -4.36
CA LEU A 149 4.88 -2.18 -3.27
C LEU A 149 3.97 -2.05 -2.03
N TYR A 150 2.68 -1.80 -2.23
CA TYR A 150 1.71 -1.76 -1.14
C TYR A 150 1.54 -3.12 -0.44
N LEU A 151 1.53 -4.21 -1.21
CA LEU A 151 1.50 -5.56 -0.64
C LEU A 151 2.75 -5.86 0.17
N ALA A 152 3.93 -5.45 -0.27
CA ALA A 152 5.17 -5.61 0.49
C ALA A 152 5.14 -4.78 1.78
N LEU A 153 4.74 -3.51 1.72
CA LEU A 153 4.55 -2.68 2.91
C LEU A 153 3.57 -3.32 3.90
N PHE A 154 2.47 -3.88 3.39
CA PHE A 154 1.46 -4.52 4.22
C PHE A 154 1.97 -5.78 4.90
N THR A 155 2.72 -6.65 4.20
CA THR A 155 3.29 -7.86 4.81
C THR A 155 4.29 -7.52 5.91
N ILE A 156 5.15 -6.50 5.72
CA ILE A 156 6.05 -6.00 6.74
C ILE A 156 5.26 -5.44 7.93
N SER A 157 4.26 -4.62 7.66
CA SER A 157 3.40 -4.01 8.67
C SER A 157 2.65 -5.05 9.52
N LEU A 158 2.05 -6.04 8.86
CA LEU A 158 1.35 -7.13 9.54
C LEU A 158 2.30 -7.94 10.42
N THR A 159 3.49 -8.27 9.92
CA THR A 159 4.53 -8.97 10.68
C THR A 159 4.96 -8.17 11.91
N LEU A 160 5.23 -6.86 11.76
CA LEU A 160 5.55 -5.97 12.87
C LEU A 160 4.44 -5.92 13.91
N CYS A 161 3.19 -5.87 13.47
CA CYS A 161 2.03 -5.88 14.36
C CYS A 161 1.96 -7.17 15.20
N TYR A 162 2.33 -8.30 14.63
CA TYR A 162 2.42 -9.57 15.36
C TYR A 162 3.63 -9.64 16.29
N ILE A 163 4.74 -8.99 15.98
CA ILE A 163 5.91 -8.90 16.86
C ILE A 163 5.56 -8.06 18.10
N LEU A 164 4.94 -6.91 17.88
CA LEU A 164 4.63 -5.92 18.90
C LEU A 164 3.24 -6.22 19.50
N ASN A 165 3.19 -6.46 20.81
CA ASN A 165 1.93 -6.84 21.49
C ASN A 165 0.98 -5.67 21.74
N SER A 166 1.40 -4.43 21.46
CA SER A 166 0.66 -3.20 21.71
C SER A 166 0.44 -2.43 20.43
N ASN A 167 -0.81 -2.02 20.17
CA ASN A 167 -1.14 -1.18 19.02
C ASN A 167 -0.41 0.16 19.05
N THR A 168 -0.17 0.72 20.24
CA THR A 168 0.56 1.98 20.40
C THR A 168 2.04 1.81 20.04
N LEU A 169 2.69 0.75 20.54
CA LEU A 169 4.08 0.44 20.18
C LEU A 169 4.19 0.14 18.67
N PHE A 170 3.25 -0.60 18.12
CA PHE A 170 3.20 -0.84 16.68
C PHE A 170 3.13 0.47 15.89
N ALA A 171 2.24 1.40 16.25
CA ALA A 171 2.12 2.69 15.57
C ALA A 171 3.44 3.46 15.61
N ILE A 172 4.06 3.59 16.79
CA ILE A 172 5.31 4.33 16.96
C ILE A 172 6.42 3.71 16.10
N VAL A 173 6.65 2.40 16.22
CA VAL A 173 7.71 1.71 15.48
C VAL A 173 7.47 1.74 13.97
N TYR A 174 6.22 1.57 13.54
CA TYR A 174 5.83 1.64 12.15
C TYR A 174 6.17 2.99 11.51
N PHE A 175 5.74 4.09 12.15
CA PHE A 175 6.02 5.43 11.63
C PHE A 175 7.51 5.78 11.68
N ILE A 176 8.24 5.35 12.72
CA ILE A 176 9.69 5.54 12.78
C ILE A 176 10.37 4.83 11.60
N ILE A 177 10.05 3.57 11.33
CA ILE A 177 10.69 2.80 10.26
C ILE A 177 10.38 3.43 8.89
N PHE A 178 9.10 3.69 8.59
CA PHE A 178 8.70 4.07 7.24
C PHE A 178 8.79 5.58 6.95
N LEU A 179 8.73 6.45 7.94
CA LEU A 179 8.93 7.90 7.74
C LEU A 179 10.35 8.30 8.09
N VAL A 180 10.77 8.10 9.33
CA VAL A 180 12.05 8.65 9.81
C VAL A 180 13.24 7.96 9.17
N CYS A 181 13.29 6.61 9.20
CA CYS A 181 14.42 5.89 8.62
C CYS A 181 14.51 6.07 7.11
N SER A 182 13.38 6.18 6.40
CA SER A 182 13.39 6.42 4.96
C SER A 182 13.96 7.81 4.61
N GLU A 183 13.64 8.84 5.39
CA GLU A 183 14.18 10.20 5.19
C GLU A 183 15.67 10.26 5.54
N ILE A 184 16.10 9.57 6.60
CA ILE A 184 17.52 9.47 6.95
C ILE A 184 18.31 8.82 5.83
N ILE A 185 17.84 7.70 5.28
CA ILE A 185 18.49 7.01 4.15
C ILE A 185 18.54 7.93 2.93
N SER A 186 17.47 8.64 2.63
CA SER A 186 17.40 9.61 1.53
C SER A 186 18.42 10.73 1.70
N THR A 187 18.55 11.28 2.90
CA THR A 187 19.51 12.35 3.22
C THR A 187 20.95 11.85 3.12
N ILE A 188 21.26 10.67 3.65
CA ILE A 188 22.59 10.07 3.55
C ILE A 188 22.96 9.79 2.08
N ALA A 189 22.03 9.28 1.29
CA ALA A 189 22.25 9.03 -0.14
C ALA A 189 22.49 10.32 -0.94
N ALA A 190 21.85 11.44 -0.53
CA ALA A 190 22.06 12.75 -1.16
C ALA A 190 23.48 13.31 -0.85
N ILE A 191 24.03 13.01 0.35
CA ILE A 191 25.38 13.45 0.73
C ILE A 191 26.46 12.58 0.07
N ASN A 192 26.21 11.26 -0.05
CA ASN A 192 27.18 10.32 -0.57
C ASN A 192 26.60 9.48 -1.72
N SER A 193 27.00 9.80 -2.94
CA SER A 193 26.56 9.14 -4.16
C SER A 193 26.82 7.62 -4.18
N ASN A 194 27.86 7.15 -3.48
CA ASN A 194 28.16 5.71 -3.35
C ASN A 194 27.09 4.94 -2.59
N LEU A 195 26.28 5.62 -1.77
CA LEU A 195 25.19 5.04 -0.99
C LEU A 195 23.81 5.23 -1.66
N ALA A 196 23.76 5.84 -2.84
CA ALA A 196 22.51 6.07 -3.59
C ALA A 196 21.76 4.75 -3.92
N TYR A 197 22.47 3.61 -4.02
CA TYR A 197 21.83 2.32 -4.23
C TYR A 197 20.99 1.88 -3.02
N LEU A 198 21.34 2.27 -1.79
CA LEU A 198 20.53 1.96 -0.61
C LEU A 198 19.15 2.62 -0.66
N GLN A 199 19.11 3.85 -1.16
CA GLN A 199 17.85 4.56 -1.36
C GLN A 199 16.94 3.81 -2.35
N LYS A 200 17.50 3.26 -3.44
CA LYS A 200 16.76 2.49 -4.44
C LYS A 200 16.14 1.20 -3.88
N LEU A 201 16.68 0.67 -2.80
CA LEU A 201 16.14 -0.51 -2.12
C LEU A 201 14.94 -0.17 -1.21
N THR A 202 14.76 1.10 -0.82
CA THR A 202 13.64 1.48 0.04
C THR A 202 12.32 1.51 -0.72
N ILE A 203 11.28 0.91 -0.15
CA ILE A 203 9.93 0.85 -0.75
C ILE A 203 9.35 2.27 -0.94
N THR A 204 9.62 3.16 0.00
CA THR A 204 9.15 4.55 -0.03
C THR A 204 9.75 5.35 -1.20
N TYR A 205 11.02 5.14 -1.50
CA TYR A 205 11.68 5.74 -2.67
C TYR A 205 11.15 5.14 -3.98
N GLN A 206 10.97 3.81 -4.03
CA GLN A 206 10.41 3.14 -5.19
C GLN A 206 8.99 3.64 -5.49
N LEU A 207 8.15 3.87 -4.46
CA LEU A 207 6.83 4.49 -4.63
C LEU A 207 6.94 5.90 -5.19
N ALA A 208 7.76 6.76 -4.60
CA ALA A 208 7.94 8.13 -5.07
C ALA A 208 8.45 8.18 -6.52
N SER A 209 9.33 7.25 -6.91
CA SER A 209 9.86 7.18 -8.27
C SER A 209 8.83 6.81 -9.34
N LEU A 210 7.69 6.22 -8.96
CA LEU A 210 6.61 5.93 -9.90
C LEU A 210 5.94 7.19 -10.48
N GLN A 211 6.08 8.35 -9.85
CA GLN A 211 5.49 9.62 -10.31
C GLN A 211 6.13 10.12 -11.61
N TYR A 212 7.41 9.86 -11.82
CA TYR A 212 8.12 10.41 -12.96
C TYR A 212 7.69 9.75 -14.26
N ALA A 213 7.19 10.58 -15.19
CA ALA A 213 6.66 10.14 -16.47
C ALA A 213 7.75 9.73 -17.49
N ASP A 214 9.03 9.98 -17.18
CA ASP A 214 10.13 9.67 -18.08
C ASP A 214 10.16 8.19 -18.47
N ASN A 215 10.15 7.91 -19.77
CA ASN A 215 10.27 6.56 -20.35
C ASN A 215 11.58 5.85 -19.95
N SER A 216 12.54 6.58 -19.40
CA SER A 216 13.78 6.06 -18.80
C SER A 216 13.59 5.57 -17.38
N PHE A 217 12.41 4.96 -17.04
CA PHE A 217 12.13 4.47 -15.68
C PHE A 217 13.05 3.29 -15.31
N PRO A 218 14.23 3.53 -14.72
CA PRO A 218 15.21 2.47 -14.44
C PRO A 218 14.83 1.67 -13.18
N MET A 219 13.69 1.97 -12.54
CA MET A 219 13.34 1.38 -11.24
C MET A 219 12.44 0.14 -11.32
N TRP A 220 11.77 -0.11 -12.47
CA TRP A 220 10.90 -1.27 -12.61
C TRP A 220 11.59 -2.62 -12.34
N PRO A 221 12.90 -2.86 -12.69
CA PRO A 221 13.55 -4.12 -12.36
C PRO A 221 13.75 -4.31 -10.86
N TYR A 222 14.02 -3.20 -10.13
CA TYR A 222 14.14 -3.21 -8.67
C TYR A 222 12.79 -3.55 -8.02
N ILE A 223 11.69 -2.96 -8.51
CA ILE A 223 10.36 -3.24 -7.98
C ILE A 223 9.99 -4.71 -8.21
N ILE A 224 10.15 -5.21 -9.43
CA ILE A 224 9.79 -6.60 -9.76
C ILE A 224 10.70 -7.62 -9.05
N GLY A 225 11.99 -7.31 -8.88
CA GLY A 225 12.94 -8.23 -8.24
C GLY A 225 12.88 -8.19 -6.71
N ILE A 226 12.88 -7.01 -6.13
CA ILE A 226 13.05 -6.82 -4.68
C ILE A 226 11.73 -6.94 -3.92
N THR A 227 10.63 -6.42 -4.49
CA THR A 227 9.35 -6.38 -3.79
C THR A 227 8.79 -7.76 -3.45
N PRO A 228 8.75 -8.74 -4.38
CA PRO A 228 8.36 -10.11 -4.04
C PRO A 228 9.27 -10.75 -3.00
N THR A 229 10.57 -10.45 -3.07
CA THR A 229 11.55 -10.96 -2.09
C THR A 229 11.22 -10.46 -0.68
N TYR A 230 10.94 -9.16 -0.51
CA TYR A 230 10.49 -8.60 0.77
C TYR A 230 9.18 -9.24 1.24
N THR A 231 8.22 -9.41 0.34
CA THR A 231 6.93 -10.02 0.66
C THR A 231 7.09 -11.46 1.16
N ILE A 232 7.88 -12.27 0.47
CA ILE A 232 8.11 -13.67 0.81
C ILE A 232 8.88 -13.81 2.11
N ILE A 233 10.00 -13.08 2.26
CA ILE A 233 10.83 -13.14 3.47
C ILE A 233 10.03 -12.72 4.70
N THR A 234 9.30 -11.62 4.62
CA THR A 234 8.51 -11.11 5.75
C THR A 234 7.32 -12.02 6.07
N ALA A 235 6.68 -12.63 5.06
CA ALA A 235 5.62 -13.61 5.29
C ALA A 235 6.14 -14.88 6.00
N ILE A 236 7.32 -15.37 5.62
CA ILE A 236 7.98 -16.52 6.30
C ILE A 236 8.32 -16.14 7.75
N ILE A 237 8.99 -15.00 7.97
CA ILE A 237 9.34 -14.52 9.32
C ILE A 237 8.08 -14.36 10.17
N GLY A 238 7.02 -13.74 9.63
CA GLY A 238 5.74 -13.56 10.32
C GLY A 238 5.10 -14.90 10.70
N SER A 239 5.11 -15.88 9.81
CA SER A 239 4.56 -17.21 10.09
C SER A 239 5.31 -17.94 11.21
N VAL A 240 6.64 -17.84 11.23
CA VAL A 240 7.49 -18.44 12.28
C VAL A 240 7.23 -17.77 13.63
N ILE A 241 7.15 -16.43 13.66
CA ILE A 241 6.90 -15.66 14.88
C ILE A 241 5.53 -16.01 15.47
N VAL A 242 4.49 -16.00 14.64
CA VAL A 242 3.12 -16.31 15.08
C VAL A 242 3.00 -17.73 15.61
N ASN A 243 3.73 -18.69 15.01
CA ASN A 243 3.73 -20.07 15.46
C ASN A 243 4.38 -20.25 16.84
N ARG A 244 5.44 -19.49 17.14
CA ARG A 244 6.19 -19.57 18.40
C ARG A 244 5.59 -18.74 19.53
N LYS A 245 4.71 -17.80 19.23
CA LYS A 245 4.19 -16.84 20.19
C LYS A 245 3.10 -17.47 21.06
N ASP A 246 3.29 -17.48 22.36
CA ASP A 246 2.25 -17.84 23.31
C ASP A 246 1.17 -16.75 23.32
N ILE A 247 -0.05 -17.11 22.93
CA ILE A 247 -1.20 -16.23 22.99
C ILE A 247 -1.77 -16.30 24.40
N LYS A 248 -1.32 -15.36 25.26
CA LYS A 248 -1.86 -15.17 26.60
C LYS A 248 -3.26 -14.56 26.57
#